data_84f447ef42489a8857c4b9683b187b41
#
_entry.id   84f447ef42489a8857c4b9683b187b41
#
_cell.length_a   1.000
_cell.length_b   1.000
_cell.length_c   1.000
_cell.angle_alpha   90.00
_cell.angle_beta   90.00
_cell.angle_gamma   90.00
#
_symmetry.space_group_name_H-M   'P 1'
#
loop_
_entity.id
_entity.type
_entity.pdbx_description
1 polymer ?
#
loop_
_entity_poly.entity_id
_entity_poly.type
_entity_poly.pdbx_seq_one_letter_code
_entity_poly.pdbx_strand_id
1 'polypeptide(L)'
;MKEFLKYTFATVCGLILTGVVFTILGIISLAGMVASTSGTETIVKDRSVFVLELKGSVMERYQENPIMQFLGEDYATYGLDDILTSIRKAKENDKIKGIYIDAGAFACQTASMQAIRRALVDFKESGKFIVAYAGAYSQGTYYIASVADKVIANPSGSIGWHGLSAQTMFLKGLLDKVGVEMQVFRVGTYKSAVEPYIATEMSPANREQTQAFIGSIWQQILNAVSYTHLRA
;
A
#
# COMPACT_ATOMS: atom_id res chain seq x y z
N MET A 1 -27.98 57.36 30.10
CA MET A 1 -27.68 57.12 28.65
C MET A 1 -26.19 57.13 28.30
N LYS A 2 -25.40 58.14 28.73
CA LYS A 2 -23.96 58.20 28.40
C LYS A 2 -23.16 57.02 28.95
N GLU A 3 -23.40 56.56 30.18
CA GLU A 3 -22.69 55.38 30.75
C GLU A 3 -23.05 54.07 30.05
N PHE A 4 -24.35 53.87 29.73
CA PHE A 4 -24.79 52.69 28.96
C PHE A 4 -24.09 52.59 27.61
N LEU A 5 -24.07 53.67 26.83
CA LEU A 5 -23.37 53.73 25.54
C LEU A 5 -21.88 53.44 25.66
N LYS A 6 -21.22 53.95 26.73
CA LYS A 6 -19.81 53.71 27.00
C LYS A 6 -19.50 52.21 27.22
N TYR A 7 -20.30 51.54 28.05
CA TYR A 7 -20.13 50.10 28.32
C TYR A 7 -20.47 49.25 27.12
N THR A 8 -21.54 49.58 26.37
CA THR A 8 -21.89 48.88 25.13
C THR A 8 -20.78 49.00 24.11
N PHE A 9 -20.23 50.20 23.93
CA PHE A 9 -19.10 50.41 22.99
C PHE A 9 -17.86 49.63 23.41
N ALA A 10 -17.52 49.64 24.70
CA ALA A 10 -16.39 48.87 25.24
C ALA A 10 -16.58 47.37 25.02
N THR A 11 -17.79 46.83 25.22
CA THR A 11 -18.07 45.42 24.98
C THR A 11 -17.94 45.07 23.50
N VAL A 12 -18.48 45.89 22.59
CA VAL A 12 -18.35 45.66 21.14
C VAL A 12 -16.89 45.70 20.71
N CYS A 13 -16.11 46.68 21.18
CA CYS A 13 -14.68 46.74 20.91
C CYS A 13 -13.93 45.52 21.44
N GLY A 14 -14.27 45.04 22.64
CA GLY A 14 -13.72 43.85 23.25
C GLY A 14 -13.99 42.59 22.41
N LEU A 15 -15.22 42.43 21.95
CA LEU A 15 -15.62 41.30 21.07
C LEU A 15 -14.87 41.33 19.74
N ILE A 16 -14.73 42.51 19.12
CA ILE A 16 -13.98 42.66 17.85
C ILE A 16 -12.50 42.34 18.08
N LEU A 17 -11.90 42.84 19.15
CA LEU A 17 -10.50 42.58 19.46
C LEU A 17 -10.23 41.10 19.72
N THR A 18 -11.13 40.45 20.47
CA THR A 18 -11.08 39.01 20.73
C THR A 18 -11.20 38.22 19.41
N GLY A 19 -12.14 38.57 18.53
CA GLY A 19 -12.30 37.96 17.21
C GLY A 19 -11.03 38.09 16.36
N VAL A 20 -10.42 39.24 16.32
CA VAL A 20 -9.14 39.47 15.60
C VAL A 20 -8.02 38.60 16.17
N VAL A 21 -7.88 38.51 17.49
CA VAL A 21 -6.85 37.68 18.14
C VAL A 21 -7.04 36.19 17.78
N PHE A 22 -8.27 35.68 17.89
CA PHE A 22 -8.57 34.29 17.50
C PHE A 22 -8.32 34.02 16.00
N THR A 23 -8.64 34.97 15.14
CA THR A 23 -8.35 34.85 13.70
C THR A 23 -6.85 34.77 13.44
N ILE A 24 -6.06 35.62 14.07
CA ILE A 24 -4.59 35.64 13.94
C ILE A 24 -4.01 34.30 14.46
N LEU A 25 -4.43 33.83 15.63
CA LEU A 25 -3.99 32.55 16.19
C LEU A 25 -4.39 31.38 15.28
N GLY A 26 -5.58 31.40 14.69
CA GLY A 26 -6.02 30.41 13.71
C GLY A 26 -5.14 30.38 12.47
N ILE A 27 -4.81 31.54 11.91
CA ILE A 27 -3.91 31.66 10.75
C ILE A 27 -2.50 31.15 11.08
N ILE A 28 -1.94 31.52 12.23
CA ILE A 28 -0.62 31.04 12.67
C ILE A 28 -0.62 29.53 12.88
N SER A 29 -1.68 28.98 13.49
CA SER A 29 -1.83 27.54 13.66
C SER A 29 -1.92 26.81 12.31
N LEU A 30 -2.71 27.34 11.37
CA LEU A 30 -2.83 26.77 10.03
C LEU A 30 -1.50 26.85 9.26
N ALA A 31 -0.82 27.97 9.32
CA ALA A 31 0.49 28.15 8.69
C ALA A 31 1.55 27.22 9.29
N GLY A 32 1.54 27.03 10.62
CA GLY A 32 2.40 26.05 11.30
C GLY A 32 2.10 24.62 10.86
N MET A 33 0.82 24.25 10.69
CA MET A 33 0.40 22.94 10.20
C MET A 33 0.86 22.69 8.75
N VAL A 34 0.68 23.66 7.87
CA VAL A 34 1.17 23.59 6.48
C VAL A 34 2.70 23.54 6.42
N ALA A 35 3.41 24.31 7.23
CA ALA A 35 4.86 24.30 7.28
C ALA A 35 5.44 22.97 7.82
N SER A 36 4.75 22.30 8.75
CA SER A 36 5.16 20.99 9.26
C SER A 36 4.90 19.85 8.25
N THR A 37 3.95 20.05 7.32
CA THR A 37 3.62 19.09 6.24
C THR A 37 4.54 19.29 5.01
N SER A 38 5.21 20.45 4.91
CA SER A 38 6.23 20.69 3.87
C SER A 38 7.45 19.83 4.19
N GLY A 39 7.54 18.65 3.59
CA GLY A 39 8.61 17.69 3.82
C GLY A 39 9.98 18.36 3.71
N THR A 40 10.76 18.30 4.78
CA THR A 40 12.15 18.75 4.79
C THR A 40 12.91 17.94 3.75
N GLU A 41 13.44 18.59 2.72
CA GLU A 41 14.27 17.89 1.73
C GLU A 41 15.40 17.15 2.47
N THR A 42 15.38 15.84 2.38
CA THR A 42 16.40 15.02 3.01
C THR A 42 17.73 15.22 2.29
N ILE A 43 18.71 15.79 2.98
CA ILE A 43 20.05 15.97 2.42
C ILE A 43 20.72 14.61 2.33
N VAL A 44 20.83 14.09 1.10
CA VAL A 44 21.50 12.81 0.82
C VAL A 44 23.02 13.03 0.91
N LYS A 45 23.69 12.33 1.83
CA LYS A 45 25.14 12.33 2.00
C LYS A 45 25.79 11.38 0.98
N ASP A 46 27.08 11.58 0.70
CA ASP A 46 27.84 10.66 -0.13
C ASP A 46 27.89 9.26 0.49
N ARG A 47 27.82 8.25 -0.36
CA ARG A 47 27.81 6.82 0.02
C ARG A 47 26.60 6.41 0.86
N SER A 48 25.45 7.05 0.65
CA SER A 48 24.19 6.68 1.30
C SER A 48 23.62 5.38 0.72
N VAL A 49 22.81 4.71 1.51
CA VAL A 49 21.97 3.57 1.11
C VAL A 49 20.52 3.98 1.28
N PHE A 50 19.70 3.77 0.27
CA PHE A 50 18.27 4.02 0.37
C PHE A 50 17.61 2.85 1.08
N VAL A 51 16.91 3.12 2.18
CA VAL A 51 16.16 2.11 2.93
C VAL A 51 14.73 2.08 2.38
N LEU A 52 14.36 0.95 1.79
CA LEU A 52 13.00 0.67 1.32
C LEU A 52 12.31 -0.21 2.36
N GLU A 53 11.45 0.40 3.16
CA GLU A 53 10.64 -0.31 4.14
C GLU A 53 9.40 -0.90 3.47
N LEU A 54 9.30 -2.23 3.43
CA LEU A 54 8.12 -2.97 2.98
C LEU A 54 7.28 -3.36 4.20
N LYS A 55 6.56 -2.37 4.75
CA LYS A 55 5.70 -2.53 5.93
C LYS A 55 4.36 -1.85 5.68
N GLY A 56 3.31 -2.27 6.40
CA GLY A 56 1.98 -1.68 6.25
C GLY A 56 1.28 -2.04 4.95
N SER A 57 0.45 -1.14 4.42
CA SER A 57 -0.34 -1.36 3.20
C SER A 57 0.08 -0.43 2.07
N VAL A 58 -0.08 -0.89 0.81
CA VAL A 58 0.18 -0.08 -0.38
C VAL A 58 -1.12 0.15 -1.12
N MET A 59 -1.40 1.42 -1.39
CA MET A 59 -2.46 1.88 -2.29
C MET A 59 -1.84 2.43 -3.58
N GLU A 60 -2.60 2.53 -4.66
CA GLU A 60 -2.07 3.13 -5.91
C GLU A 60 -1.65 4.58 -5.71
N ARG A 61 -2.47 5.35 -4.98
CA ARG A 61 -2.17 6.73 -4.56
C ARG A 61 -2.52 6.89 -3.09
N TYR A 62 -1.59 7.41 -2.33
CA TYR A 62 -1.83 7.79 -0.96
C TYR A 62 -2.18 9.28 -0.90
N GLN A 63 -3.25 9.59 -0.19
CA GLN A 63 -3.59 10.96 0.18
C GLN A 63 -3.49 11.07 1.69
N GLU A 64 -2.60 11.93 2.15
CA GLU A 64 -2.52 12.23 3.59
C GLU A 64 -3.87 12.75 4.07
N ASN A 65 -4.41 12.09 5.09
CA ASN A 65 -5.58 12.59 5.81
C ASN A 65 -5.11 13.17 7.14
N PRO A 66 -5.03 14.52 7.25
CA PRO A 66 -4.54 15.17 8.47
C PRO A 66 -5.35 14.80 9.72
N ILE A 67 -6.63 14.46 9.56
CA ILE A 67 -7.51 14.06 10.66
C ILE A 67 -7.12 12.69 11.21
N MET A 68 -6.78 11.71 10.34
CA MET A 68 -6.33 10.38 10.75
C MET A 68 -4.97 10.45 11.45
N GLN A 69 -4.07 11.28 10.95
CA GLN A 69 -2.77 11.55 11.58
C GLN A 69 -2.94 12.15 13.00
N PHE A 70 -3.91 13.06 13.16
CA PHE A 70 -4.22 13.64 14.46
C PHE A 70 -4.85 12.64 15.44
N LEU A 71 -5.61 11.64 14.93
CA LEU A 71 -6.24 10.60 15.73
C LEU A 71 -5.28 9.47 16.12
N GLY A 72 -4.02 9.51 15.67
CA GLY A 72 -3.00 8.52 16.03
C GLY A 72 -3.22 7.15 15.37
N GLU A 73 -4.02 7.05 14.32
CA GLU A 73 -4.17 5.84 13.53
C GLU A 73 -3.02 5.75 12.50
N ASP A 74 -1.85 5.44 13.01
CA ASP A 74 -0.63 5.20 12.23
C ASP A 74 -0.64 3.80 11.57
N TYR A 75 -1.63 3.53 10.74
CA TYR A 75 -1.48 2.47 9.76
C TYR A 75 -0.57 3.00 8.66
N ALA A 76 0.69 2.54 8.66
CA ALA A 76 1.64 2.92 7.62
C ALA A 76 1.05 2.52 6.26
N THR A 77 0.55 3.52 5.53
CA THR A 77 0.00 3.36 4.19
C THR A 77 0.86 4.16 3.24
N TYR A 78 1.32 3.52 2.19
CA TYR A 78 2.21 4.12 1.19
C TYR A 78 1.53 4.20 -0.16
N GLY A 79 1.82 5.24 -0.94
CA GLY A 79 1.47 5.32 -2.37
C GLY A 79 2.42 4.46 -3.20
N LEU A 80 1.88 3.69 -4.13
CA LEU A 80 2.70 2.95 -5.09
C LEU A 80 3.56 3.91 -5.92
N ASP A 81 2.99 5.02 -6.37
CA ASP A 81 3.68 6.05 -7.14
C ASP A 81 4.84 6.70 -6.34
N ASP A 82 4.69 6.87 -5.03
CA ASP A 82 5.76 7.37 -4.16
C ASP A 82 6.91 6.37 -4.04
N ILE A 83 6.59 5.08 -3.86
CA ILE A 83 7.58 4.00 -3.82
C ILE A 83 8.36 3.94 -5.14
N LEU A 84 7.66 3.91 -6.28
CA LEU A 84 8.28 3.84 -7.60
C LEU A 84 9.14 5.07 -7.90
N THR A 85 8.65 6.26 -7.53
CA THR A 85 9.39 7.52 -7.69
C THR A 85 10.64 7.55 -6.81
N SER A 86 10.56 7.05 -5.57
CA SER A 86 11.70 6.97 -4.65
C SER A 86 12.78 6.02 -5.16
N ILE A 87 12.40 4.86 -5.69
CA ILE A 87 13.34 3.90 -6.30
C ILE A 87 14.03 4.54 -7.52
N ARG A 88 13.27 5.24 -8.38
CA ARG A 88 13.83 5.95 -9.54
C ARG A 88 14.80 7.05 -9.13
N LYS A 89 14.43 7.90 -8.17
CA LYS A 89 15.32 8.93 -7.62
C LYS A 89 16.60 8.33 -7.02
N ALA A 90 16.49 7.18 -6.35
CA ALA A 90 17.65 6.46 -5.83
C ALA A 90 18.55 5.92 -6.95
N LYS A 91 17.97 5.46 -8.08
CA LYS A 91 18.70 5.04 -9.28
C LYS A 91 19.53 6.19 -9.85
N GLU A 92 18.93 7.37 -9.99
CA GLU A 92 19.52 8.56 -10.63
C GLU A 92 20.52 9.30 -9.73
N ASN A 93 20.48 9.13 -8.41
CA ASN A 93 21.32 9.86 -7.47
C ASN A 93 22.67 9.15 -7.23
N ASP A 94 23.77 9.75 -7.70
CA ASP A 94 25.13 9.21 -7.57
C ASP A 94 25.62 9.04 -6.13
N LYS A 95 25.05 9.75 -5.17
CA LYS A 95 25.36 9.63 -3.75
C LYS A 95 24.80 8.36 -3.12
N ILE A 96 23.76 7.77 -3.72
CA ILE A 96 23.15 6.53 -3.29
C ILE A 96 23.87 5.37 -3.97
N LYS A 97 24.40 4.45 -3.16
CA LYS A 97 25.20 3.30 -3.64
C LYS A 97 24.43 2.00 -3.73
N GLY A 98 23.26 1.92 -3.08
CA GLY A 98 22.42 0.73 -3.10
C GLY A 98 21.08 0.95 -2.41
N ILE A 99 20.27 -0.09 -2.43
CA ILE A 99 19.01 -0.19 -1.71
C ILE A 99 19.13 -1.27 -0.64
N TYR A 100 18.66 -0.95 0.57
CA TYR A 100 18.41 -1.93 1.61
C TYR A 100 16.89 -2.11 1.76
N ILE A 101 16.41 -3.32 1.49
CA ILE A 101 15.00 -3.68 1.66
C ILE A 101 14.81 -4.22 3.08
N ASP A 102 14.11 -3.47 3.92
CA ASP A 102 13.63 -3.93 5.23
C ASP A 102 12.22 -4.48 5.08
N ALA A 103 12.12 -5.81 4.93
CA ALA A 103 10.85 -6.47 4.68
C ALA A 103 10.17 -6.87 5.98
N GLY A 104 8.93 -6.44 6.15
CA GLY A 104 8.08 -6.74 7.30
C GLY A 104 6.69 -7.23 6.89
N ALA A 105 5.70 -6.96 7.75
CA ALA A 105 4.31 -7.22 7.43
C ALA A 105 3.83 -6.22 6.37
N PHE A 106 3.63 -6.71 5.15
CA PHE A 106 3.37 -5.89 3.97
C PHE A 106 2.16 -6.39 3.21
N ALA A 107 1.13 -5.56 3.09
CA ALA A 107 -0.08 -5.83 2.35
C ALA A 107 -0.07 -5.04 1.04
N CYS A 108 -0.04 -5.75 -0.08
CA CYS A 108 0.06 -5.14 -1.40
C CYS A 108 -0.63 -6.02 -2.45
N GLN A 109 -1.29 -5.40 -3.41
CA GLN A 109 -1.89 -6.09 -4.55
C GLN A 109 -0.80 -6.71 -5.44
N THR A 110 -1.09 -7.86 -6.05
CA THR A 110 -0.13 -8.58 -6.89
C THR A 110 0.44 -7.72 -8.02
N ALA A 111 -0.40 -6.93 -8.67
CA ALA A 111 0.05 -6.01 -9.73
C ALA A 111 1.01 -4.94 -9.21
N SER A 112 0.73 -4.38 -8.03
CA SER A 112 1.58 -3.37 -7.39
C SER A 112 2.91 -3.98 -6.92
N MET A 113 2.90 -5.20 -6.37
CA MET A 113 4.13 -5.96 -6.07
C MET A 113 4.99 -6.17 -7.33
N GLN A 114 4.36 -6.48 -8.46
CA GLN A 114 5.06 -6.64 -9.74
C GLN A 114 5.67 -5.31 -10.22
N ALA A 115 4.96 -4.19 -10.05
CA ALA A 115 5.48 -2.86 -10.40
C ALA A 115 6.71 -2.49 -9.54
N ILE A 116 6.65 -2.70 -8.23
CA ILE A 116 7.78 -2.48 -7.32
C ILE A 116 8.97 -3.36 -7.73
N ARG A 117 8.74 -4.66 -7.98
CA ARG A 117 9.79 -5.57 -8.40
C ARG A 117 10.44 -5.13 -9.72
N ARG A 118 9.66 -4.70 -10.71
CA ARG A 118 10.19 -4.18 -11.98
C ARG A 118 11.06 -2.94 -11.77
N ALA A 119 10.64 -2.01 -10.91
CA ALA A 119 11.43 -0.83 -10.59
C ALA A 119 12.76 -1.20 -9.90
N LEU A 120 12.78 -2.24 -9.06
CA LEU A 120 14.01 -2.74 -8.44
C LEU A 120 14.92 -3.44 -9.46
N VAL A 121 14.35 -4.19 -10.43
CA VAL A 121 15.14 -4.78 -11.54
C VAL A 121 15.77 -3.67 -12.37
N ASP A 122 15.00 -2.64 -12.73
CA ASP A 122 15.51 -1.46 -13.43
C ASP A 122 16.59 -0.71 -12.63
N PHE A 123 16.42 -0.61 -11.30
CA PHE A 123 17.45 -0.03 -10.43
C PHE A 123 18.77 -0.78 -10.53
N LYS A 124 18.77 -2.12 -10.61
CA LYS A 124 20.00 -2.94 -10.75
C LYS A 124 20.79 -2.64 -12.02
N GLU A 125 20.14 -2.18 -13.08
CA GLU A 125 20.84 -1.79 -14.32
C GLU A 125 21.81 -0.62 -14.10
N SER A 126 21.67 0.15 -13.02
CA SER A 126 22.62 1.19 -12.60
C SER A 126 23.94 0.63 -12.02
N GLY A 127 24.06 -0.68 -11.84
CA GLY A 127 25.21 -1.33 -11.19
C GLY A 127 25.26 -1.17 -9.66
N LYS A 128 24.23 -0.58 -9.05
CA LYS A 128 24.13 -0.42 -7.60
C LYS A 128 23.57 -1.69 -6.97
N PHE A 129 23.97 -1.98 -5.72
CA PHE A 129 23.55 -3.20 -5.03
C PHE A 129 22.16 -3.10 -4.42
N ILE A 130 21.53 -4.26 -4.25
CA ILE A 130 20.30 -4.41 -3.45
C ILE A 130 20.55 -5.53 -2.42
N VAL A 131 20.27 -5.25 -1.15
CA VAL A 131 20.30 -6.23 -0.07
C VAL A 131 18.93 -6.22 0.60
N ALA A 132 18.38 -7.39 0.89
CA ALA A 132 17.11 -7.55 1.58
C ALA A 132 17.30 -8.31 2.89
N TYR A 133 16.61 -7.86 3.93
CA TYR A 133 16.53 -8.56 5.22
C TYR A 133 15.08 -8.60 5.68
N ALA A 134 14.71 -9.73 6.33
CA ALA A 134 13.47 -9.85 7.08
C ALA A 134 13.64 -10.76 8.30
N GLY A 135 12.89 -10.44 9.35
CA GLY A 135 12.63 -11.39 10.44
C GLY A 135 11.75 -12.55 9.99
N ALA A 136 10.79 -12.29 9.11
CA ALA A 136 9.97 -13.29 8.44
C ALA A 136 9.56 -12.76 7.05
N TYR A 137 9.63 -13.62 6.03
CA TYR A 137 9.17 -13.30 4.69
C TYR A 137 7.80 -13.92 4.43
N SER A 138 6.81 -13.10 4.06
CA SER A 138 5.64 -13.59 3.37
C SER A 138 6.00 -13.94 1.92
N GLN A 139 5.17 -14.71 1.23
CA GLN A 139 5.36 -15.00 -0.20
C GLN A 139 5.49 -13.73 -1.04
N GLY A 140 4.68 -12.69 -0.74
CA GLY A 140 4.73 -11.41 -1.46
C GLY A 140 6.00 -10.62 -1.19
N THR A 141 6.44 -10.52 0.05
CA THR A 141 7.70 -9.83 0.39
C THR A 141 8.91 -10.58 -0.13
N TYR A 142 8.89 -11.91 -0.11
CA TYR A 142 9.95 -12.73 -0.70
C TYR A 142 10.01 -12.57 -2.22
N TYR A 143 8.84 -12.52 -2.89
CA TYR A 143 8.78 -12.23 -4.33
C TYR A 143 9.45 -10.91 -4.70
N ILE A 144 9.25 -9.84 -3.92
CA ILE A 144 9.92 -8.55 -4.14
C ILE A 144 11.41 -8.65 -3.80
N ALA A 145 11.73 -9.21 -2.63
CA ALA A 145 13.10 -9.31 -2.13
C ALA A 145 14.00 -10.21 -3.00
N SER A 146 13.41 -11.17 -3.73
CA SER A 146 14.17 -12.09 -4.58
C SER A 146 14.96 -11.41 -5.72
N VAL A 147 14.73 -10.10 -5.98
CA VAL A 147 15.53 -9.32 -6.92
C VAL A 147 16.91 -8.93 -6.35
N ALA A 148 17.03 -8.95 -5.02
CA ALA A 148 18.23 -8.50 -4.33
C ALA A 148 19.45 -9.39 -4.63
N ASP A 149 20.64 -8.81 -4.54
CA ASP A 149 21.92 -9.53 -4.68
C ASP A 149 22.17 -10.47 -3.48
N LYS A 150 21.61 -10.07 -2.30
CA LYS A 150 21.60 -10.91 -1.10
C LYS A 150 20.25 -10.81 -0.42
N VAL A 151 19.63 -11.96 -0.18
CA VAL A 151 18.43 -12.10 0.64
C VAL A 151 18.83 -12.75 1.96
N ILE A 152 18.60 -12.05 3.05
CA ILE A 152 19.00 -12.46 4.39
C ILE A 152 17.73 -12.68 5.21
N ALA A 153 17.56 -13.84 5.79
CA ALA A 153 16.48 -14.16 6.72
C ALA A 153 17.05 -14.32 8.13
N ASN A 154 16.27 -13.95 9.14
CA ASN A 154 16.61 -14.27 10.52
C ASN A 154 16.62 -15.81 10.72
N PRO A 155 17.65 -16.39 11.33
CA PRO A 155 17.70 -17.85 11.55
C PRO A 155 16.52 -18.42 12.36
N SER A 156 15.93 -17.61 13.24
CA SER A 156 14.72 -17.96 13.99
C SER A 156 13.42 -17.53 13.32
N GLY A 157 13.52 -17.00 12.12
CA GLY A 157 12.39 -16.52 11.34
C GLY A 157 11.78 -17.61 10.46
N SER A 158 10.86 -17.18 9.58
CA SER A 158 10.19 -18.08 8.64
C SER A 158 10.11 -17.47 7.24
N ILE A 159 10.05 -18.32 6.22
CA ILE A 159 9.73 -17.94 4.86
C ILE A 159 8.42 -18.63 4.48
N GLY A 160 7.36 -17.84 4.32
CA GLY A 160 6.06 -18.33 3.84
C GLY A 160 6.14 -18.59 2.35
N TRP A 161 6.16 -19.87 1.95
CA TRP A 161 6.10 -20.28 0.57
C TRP A 161 5.02 -21.32 0.37
N HIS A 162 3.98 -20.96 -0.37
CA HIS A 162 2.80 -21.81 -0.57
C HIS A 162 2.18 -21.52 -1.94
N GLY A 163 1.39 -22.46 -2.45
CA GLY A 163 0.64 -22.27 -3.70
C GLY A 163 -0.50 -21.27 -3.55
N LEU A 164 -1.19 -21.00 -4.65
CA LEU A 164 -2.39 -20.17 -4.67
C LEU A 164 -3.62 -21.04 -4.72
N SER A 165 -4.67 -20.65 -4.01
CA SER A 165 -5.98 -21.29 -4.04
C SER A 165 -7.08 -20.23 -4.17
N ALA A 166 -8.18 -20.62 -4.80
CA ALA A 166 -9.40 -19.82 -4.84
C ALA A 166 -10.55 -20.66 -4.28
N GLN A 167 -11.32 -20.07 -3.38
CA GLN A 167 -12.49 -20.70 -2.78
C GLN A 167 -13.72 -19.84 -3.07
N THR A 168 -14.81 -20.49 -3.45
CA THR A 168 -16.10 -19.86 -3.69
C THR A 168 -17.13 -20.49 -2.77
N MET A 169 -17.83 -19.66 -1.99
CA MET A 169 -18.94 -20.11 -1.16
C MET A 169 -20.22 -20.13 -1.99
N PHE A 170 -20.92 -21.24 -2.02
CA PHE A 170 -22.20 -21.39 -2.72
C PHE A 170 -23.36 -21.29 -1.73
N LEU A 171 -24.24 -20.32 -1.96
CA LEU A 171 -25.33 -19.96 -1.06
C LEU A 171 -26.69 -20.52 -1.50
N LYS A 172 -26.75 -21.17 -2.69
CA LYS A 172 -28.03 -21.69 -3.23
C LYS A 172 -28.79 -22.54 -2.23
N GLY A 173 -28.13 -23.48 -1.57
CA GLY A 173 -28.80 -24.35 -0.59
C GLY A 173 -29.35 -23.62 0.62
N LEU A 174 -28.78 -22.49 1.03
CA LEU A 174 -29.31 -21.60 2.07
C LEU A 174 -30.53 -20.85 1.54
N LEU A 175 -30.40 -20.26 0.35
CA LEU A 175 -31.50 -19.49 -0.28
C LEU A 175 -32.73 -20.34 -0.50
N ASP A 176 -32.56 -21.59 -0.99
CA ASP A 176 -33.65 -22.55 -1.15
C ASP A 176 -34.38 -22.83 0.20
N LYS A 177 -33.62 -22.96 1.30
CA LYS A 177 -34.21 -23.22 2.64
C LYS A 177 -35.01 -22.05 3.19
N VAL A 178 -34.66 -20.83 2.84
CA VAL A 178 -35.37 -19.63 3.28
C VAL A 178 -36.41 -19.15 2.25
N GLY A 179 -36.61 -19.92 1.16
CA GLY A 179 -37.62 -19.64 0.14
C GLY A 179 -37.28 -18.46 -0.77
N VAL A 180 -35.99 -18.15 -0.94
CA VAL A 180 -35.52 -17.07 -1.82
C VAL A 180 -35.05 -17.65 -3.14
N GLU A 181 -35.68 -17.23 -4.23
CA GLU A 181 -35.30 -17.57 -5.59
C GLU A 181 -34.57 -16.39 -6.26
N MET A 182 -33.37 -16.65 -6.77
CA MET A 182 -32.55 -15.62 -7.45
C MET A 182 -32.84 -15.61 -8.94
N GLN A 183 -33.35 -14.49 -9.44
CA GLN A 183 -33.51 -14.26 -10.88
C GLN A 183 -32.23 -13.67 -11.46
N VAL A 184 -31.64 -14.35 -12.44
CA VAL A 184 -30.35 -13.98 -13.01
C VAL A 184 -30.48 -13.72 -14.51
N PHE A 185 -30.02 -12.54 -14.91
CA PHE A 185 -29.89 -12.16 -16.31
C PHE A 185 -28.39 -12.09 -16.65
N ARG A 186 -27.89 -13.08 -17.38
CA ARG A 186 -26.48 -13.11 -17.80
C ARG A 186 -26.35 -13.50 -19.26
N VAL A 187 -25.34 -12.97 -19.93
CA VAL A 187 -25.00 -13.34 -21.30
C VAL A 187 -23.52 -13.74 -21.35
N GLY A 188 -23.24 -14.90 -21.88
CA GLY A 188 -21.88 -15.44 -22.05
C GLY A 188 -21.52 -16.53 -21.04
N THR A 189 -20.66 -17.43 -21.48
CA THR A 189 -20.27 -18.66 -20.77
C THR A 189 -19.47 -18.37 -19.50
N TYR A 190 -18.60 -17.38 -19.54
CA TYR A 190 -17.67 -17.04 -18.44
C TYR A 190 -18.20 -15.97 -17.46
N LYS A 191 -19.53 -15.76 -17.42
CA LYS A 191 -20.16 -14.83 -16.45
C LYS A 191 -20.53 -15.55 -15.16
N SER A 192 -19.50 -15.88 -14.37
CA SER A 192 -19.61 -16.76 -13.19
C SER A 192 -19.97 -16.05 -11.87
N ALA A 193 -19.99 -14.70 -11.83
CA ALA A 193 -20.23 -13.93 -10.60
C ALA A 193 -21.55 -14.27 -9.89
N VAL A 194 -22.54 -14.80 -10.61
CA VAL A 194 -23.87 -15.17 -10.06
C VAL A 194 -23.96 -16.64 -9.65
N GLU A 195 -23.00 -17.49 -10.04
CA GLU A 195 -23.01 -18.92 -9.72
C GLU A 195 -23.14 -19.23 -8.23
N PRO A 196 -22.51 -18.47 -7.31
CA PRO A 196 -22.67 -18.68 -5.87
C PRO A 196 -24.12 -18.67 -5.38
N TYR A 197 -25.02 -18.01 -6.08
CA TYR A 197 -26.42 -17.86 -5.70
C TYR A 197 -27.37 -18.84 -6.40
N ILE A 198 -26.96 -19.42 -7.54
CA ILE A 198 -27.82 -20.26 -8.39
C ILE A 198 -27.31 -21.68 -8.58
N ALA A 199 -26.08 -21.98 -8.13
CA ALA A 199 -25.46 -23.29 -8.24
C ALA A 199 -24.97 -23.77 -6.87
N THR A 200 -24.71 -25.07 -6.75
CA THR A 200 -24.13 -25.69 -5.55
C THR A 200 -22.64 -25.97 -5.69
N GLU A 201 -22.13 -25.86 -6.90
CA GLU A 201 -20.72 -26.07 -7.22
C GLU A 201 -20.28 -25.18 -8.40
N MET A 202 -19.00 -25.09 -8.59
CA MET A 202 -18.37 -24.30 -9.67
C MET A 202 -18.58 -24.98 -11.03
N SER A 203 -19.09 -24.25 -12.01
CA SER A 203 -19.21 -24.75 -13.37
C SER A 203 -17.84 -25.06 -14.01
N PRO A 204 -17.76 -25.94 -15.02
CA PRO A 204 -16.51 -26.20 -15.74
C PRO A 204 -15.88 -24.92 -16.30
N ALA A 205 -16.69 -24.03 -16.89
CA ALA A 205 -16.20 -22.74 -17.43
C ALA A 205 -15.64 -21.81 -16.35
N ASN A 206 -16.31 -21.74 -15.20
CA ASN A 206 -15.81 -20.96 -14.08
C ASN A 206 -14.52 -21.56 -13.50
N ARG A 207 -14.42 -22.88 -13.43
CA ARG A 207 -13.21 -23.59 -12.99
C ARG A 207 -12.04 -23.28 -13.93
N GLU A 208 -12.25 -23.39 -15.23
CA GLU A 208 -11.26 -23.08 -16.26
C GLU A 208 -10.74 -21.63 -16.12
N GLN A 209 -11.67 -20.67 -16.06
CA GLN A 209 -11.34 -19.24 -15.88
C GLN A 209 -10.54 -19.00 -14.61
N THR A 210 -10.96 -19.58 -13.49
CA THR A 210 -10.30 -19.42 -12.20
C THR A 210 -8.91 -20.04 -12.22
N GLN A 211 -8.75 -21.23 -12.78
CA GLN A 211 -7.46 -21.90 -12.94
C GLN A 211 -6.50 -21.09 -13.83
N ALA A 212 -6.99 -20.54 -14.94
CA ALA A 212 -6.18 -19.69 -15.81
C ALA A 212 -5.72 -18.42 -15.06
N PHE A 213 -6.61 -17.80 -14.31
CA PHE A 213 -6.30 -16.59 -13.54
C PHE A 213 -5.25 -16.84 -12.45
N ILE A 214 -5.49 -17.79 -11.52
CA ILE A 214 -4.53 -18.06 -10.44
C ILE A 214 -3.24 -18.70 -10.97
N GLY A 215 -3.34 -19.52 -12.04
CA GLY A 215 -2.20 -20.13 -12.70
C GLY A 215 -1.26 -19.10 -13.32
N SER A 216 -1.81 -18.05 -13.95
CA SER A 216 -0.99 -16.97 -14.51
C SER A 216 -0.22 -16.18 -13.43
N ILE A 217 -0.88 -15.90 -12.30
CA ILE A 217 -0.22 -15.25 -11.13
C ILE A 217 0.88 -16.15 -10.56
N TRP A 218 0.56 -17.44 -10.38
CA TRP A 218 1.51 -18.41 -9.86
C TRP A 218 2.74 -18.56 -10.75
N GLN A 219 2.55 -18.67 -12.06
CA GLN A 219 3.64 -18.75 -13.02
C GLN A 219 4.53 -17.51 -13.01
N GLN A 220 3.95 -16.32 -12.81
CA GLN A 220 4.70 -15.09 -12.65
C GLN A 220 5.62 -15.14 -11.40
N ILE A 221 5.09 -15.61 -10.28
CA ILE A 221 5.84 -15.75 -9.03
C ILE A 221 6.98 -16.76 -9.23
N LEU A 222 6.69 -17.93 -9.78
CA LEU A 222 7.69 -18.97 -10.06
C LEU A 222 8.81 -18.45 -10.97
N ASN A 223 8.46 -17.83 -12.08
CA ASN A 223 9.45 -17.29 -13.02
C ASN A 223 10.36 -16.25 -12.38
N ALA A 224 9.81 -15.39 -11.51
CA ALA A 224 10.58 -14.37 -10.83
C ALA A 224 11.56 -14.95 -9.80
N VAL A 225 11.14 -15.95 -9.04
CA VAL A 225 11.94 -16.54 -7.95
C VAL A 225 12.90 -17.61 -8.46
N SER A 226 12.50 -18.43 -9.45
CA SER A 226 13.36 -19.49 -10.01
C SER A 226 14.62 -18.97 -10.67
N TYR A 227 14.56 -17.76 -11.22
CA TYR A 227 15.73 -17.13 -11.86
C TYR A 227 16.84 -16.76 -10.86
N THR A 228 16.47 -16.53 -9.59
CA THR A 228 17.39 -16.02 -8.56
C THR A 228 17.85 -17.06 -7.54
N HIS A 229 17.02 -18.04 -7.19
CA HIS A 229 17.29 -18.91 -6.02
C HIS A 229 17.03 -20.41 -6.21
N LEU A 230 16.30 -20.82 -7.26
CA LEU A 230 15.94 -22.23 -7.45
C LEU A 230 16.78 -22.98 -8.50
N ARG A 231 17.83 -22.36 -9.01
CA ARG A 231 18.84 -23.00 -9.84
C ARG A 231 20.11 -23.29 -9.03
N ALA A 232 19.95 -23.99 -7.93
CA ALA A 232 21.05 -24.67 -7.26
C ALA A 232 20.95 -26.17 -7.52
#